data_328c9c2be241a72f3f2b2dcc8c8cf471
#
_entry.id   328c9c2be241a72f3f2b2dcc8c8cf471
#
_cell.length_a   1.000
_cell.length_b   1.000
_cell.length_c   1.000
_cell.angle_alpha   90.00
_cell.angle_beta   90.00
_cell.angle_gamma   90.00
#
_symmetry.space_group_name_H-M   'P 1'
#
loop_
_entity.id
_entity.type
_entity.pdbx_description
1 polymer ?
#
loop_
_entity_poly.entity_id
_entity_poly.type
_entity_poly.pdbx_seq_one_letter_code
_entity_poly.pdbx_strand_id
1 'polypeptide(L)'
;MGNESNDQMFFEDLILLDKDFQNTNQFFDFTFPILKSGGYVNHSFLEAIKQRESSFPTALPTEPYVVAMPHTDVEHVIRPFIFFTRAKGTIPWREMANNDHVLKANFVFLLGFNQKDGHIDLLQKLMSCFVNSRFLEELYHAKTEHEIFTLLTSNINL
;
A
#
# COMPACT_ATOMS: atom_id res chain seq x y z
N MET A 1 -12.70 14.73 19.46
CA MET A 1 -11.37 14.68 19.99
C MET A 1 -10.70 13.35 19.82
N GLY A 2 -11.24 12.28 20.33
CA GLY A 2 -10.59 10.99 20.27
C GLY A 2 -10.54 10.35 18.89
N ASN A 3 -11.19 10.94 17.92
CA ASN A 3 -11.29 10.32 16.60
C ASN A 3 -10.16 10.71 15.64
N GLU A 4 -9.37 11.69 15.99
CA GLU A 4 -8.32 12.17 15.11
C GLU A 4 -7.28 11.09 14.82
N SER A 5 -6.92 10.31 15.84
CA SER A 5 -5.92 9.27 15.69
C SER A 5 -6.41 8.11 14.82
N ASN A 6 -7.73 7.91 14.72
CA ASN A 6 -8.28 6.82 13.92
C ASN A 6 -8.35 7.14 12.44
N ASP A 7 -8.37 8.43 12.12
CA ASP A 7 -8.51 8.88 10.74
C ASP A 7 -7.18 9.03 10.03
N GLN A 8 -6.09 9.05 10.80
CA GLN A 8 -4.78 9.24 10.19
C GLN A 8 -4.14 7.90 9.86
N MET A 9 -4.06 7.61 8.58
CA MET A 9 -3.36 6.43 8.09
C MET A 9 -2.23 6.80 7.13
N PHE A 10 -2.22 8.02 6.60
CA PHE A 10 -1.14 8.51 5.74
C PHE A 10 -0.09 9.25 6.56
N PHE A 11 1.17 8.93 6.33
CA PHE A 11 2.30 9.57 7.02
C PHE A 11 3.40 9.86 6.01
N GLU A 12 3.98 11.06 6.07
CA GLU A 12 5.03 11.43 5.11
C GLU A 12 6.24 10.50 5.17
N ASP A 13 6.56 9.99 6.35
CA ASP A 13 7.68 9.07 6.51
C ASP A 13 7.36 7.63 6.05
N LEU A 14 6.14 7.37 5.65
CA LEU A 14 5.74 6.11 5.02
C LEU A 14 5.46 6.29 3.53
N ILE A 15 6.29 7.10 2.87
CA ILE A 15 6.24 7.31 1.43
C ILE A 15 7.63 7.03 0.88
N LEU A 16 7.70 6.10 -0.05
CA LEU A 16 8.96 5.66 -0.65
C LEU A 16 8.91 5.91 -2.14
N LEU A 17 9.87 6.69 -2.65
CA LEU A 17 9.88 7.07 -4.06
C LEU A 17 11.08 6.48 -4.79
N ASP A 18 10.79 5.95 -5.97
CA ASP A 18 11.79 5.61 -7.00
C ASP A 18 12.84 4.61 -6.52
N LYS A 19 12.35 3.56 -5.86
CA LYS A 19 13.18 2.46 -5.37
C LYS A 19 12.93 1.22 -6.24
N ASP A 20 14.00 0.45 -6.49
CA ASP A 20 13.90 -0.78 -7.28
C ASP A 20 13.70 -1.99 -6.40
N PHE A 21 12.79 -2.87 -6.82
CA PHE A 21 12.59 -4.17 -6.20
C PHE A 21 12.41 -5.22 -7.28
N GLN A 22 13.04 -6.36 -7.13
CA GLN A 22 12.97 -7.43 -8.12
C GLN A 22 11.75 -8.31 -7.95
N ASN A 23 11.17 -8.33 -6.73
CA ASN A 23 10.01 -9.16 -6.44
C ASN A 23 9.33 -8.66 -5.17
N THR A 24 8.18 -9.27 -4.85
CA THR A 24 7.39 -8.88 -3.68
C THR A 24 8.13 -9.13 -2.37
N ASN A 25 8.90 -10.21 -2.29
CA ASN A 25 9.63 -10.52 -1.07
C ASN A 25 10.68 -9.45 -0.75
N GLN A 26 11.41 -8.99 -1.76
CA GLN A 26 12.36 -7.88 -1.56
C GLN A 26 11.65 -6.62 -1.05
N PHE A 27 10.48 -6.34 -1.60
CA PHE A 27 9.69 -5.20 -1.17
C PHE A 27 9.31 -5.32 0.31
N PHE A 28 8.79 -6.47 0.71
CA PHE A 28 8.41 -6.68 2.11
C PHE A 28 9.61 -6.67 3.04
N ASP A 29 10.72 -7.27 2.63
CA ASP A 29 11.94 -7.26 3.43
C ASP A 29 12.47 -5.84 3.66
N PHE A 30 12.28 -4.96 2.71
CA PHE A 30 12.72 -3.57 2.83
C PHE A 30 11.78 -2.73 3.69
N THR A 31 10.46 -2.89 3.51
CA THR A 31 9.48 -2.04 4.19
C THR A 31 9.23 -2.47 5.64
N PHE A 32 9.37 -3.75 5.93
CA PHE A 32 9.09 -4.26 7.26
C PHE A 32 9.93 -3.59 8.36
N PRO A 33 11.26 -3.44 8.24
CA PRO A 33 12.03 -2.76 9.29
C PRO A 33 11.57 -1.33 9.56
N ILE A 34 11.15 -0.62 8.53
CA ILE A 34 10.64 0.73 8.67
C ILE A 34 9.37 0.73 9.51
N LEU A 35 8.44 -0.17 9.18
CA LEU A 35 7.18 -0.30 9.90
C LEU A 35 7.39 -0.79 11.34
N LYS A 36 8.30 -1.74 11.52
CA LYS A 36 8.59 -2.28 12.85
C LYS A 36 9.21 -1.22 13.74
N SER A 37 10.18 -0.48 13.24
CA SER A 37 10.83 0.60 13.98
C SER A 37 9.86 1.71 14.35
N GLY A 38 8.88 1.99 13.49
CA GLY A 38 7.88 3.01 13.75
C GLY A 38 6.77 2.59 14.69
N GLY A 39 6.74 1.33 15.11
CA GLY A 39 5.70 0.83 16.01
C GLY A 39 4.38 0.50 15.34
N TYR A 40 4.40 0.32 14.04
CA TYR A 40 3.16 0.06 13.28
C TYR A 40 2.77 -1.42 13.27
N VAL A 41 3.75 -2.32 13.33
CA VAL A 41 3.49 -3.76 13.16
C VAL A 41 4.23 -4.57 14.20
N ASN A 42 3.71 -5.79 14.46
CA ASN A 42 4.38 -6.80 15.27
C ASN A 42 5.47 -7.49 14.46
N HIS A 43 6.34 -8.23 15.16
CA HIS A 43 7.37 -9.04 14.52
C HIS A 43 6.78 -10.11 13.59
N SER A 44 5.54 -10.51 13.82
CA SER A 44 4.85 -11.52 13.01
C SER A 44 4.37 -11.00 11.65
N PHE A 45 4.42 -9.69 11.42
CA PHE A 45 3.85 -9.09 10.22
C PHE A 45 4.55 -9.56 8.95
N LEU A 46 5.88 -9.63 8.96
CA LEU A 46 6.64 -9.92 7.72
C LEU A 46 6.25 -11.27 7.14
N GLU A 47 6.24 -12.31 7.97
CA GLU A 47 5.90 -13.63 7.48
C GLU A 47 4.44 -13.73 7.08
N ALA A 48 3.57 -13.07 7.85
CA ALA A 48 2.14 -13.06 7.57
C ALA A 48 1.83 -12.39 6.25
N ILE A 49 2.44 -11.24 5.95
CA ILE A 49 2.17 -10.52 4.70
C ILE A 49 2.70 -11.29 3.50
N LYS A 50 3.87 -11.92 3.63
CA LYS A 50 4.43 -12.74 2.55
C LYS A 50 3.52 -13.93 2.24
N GLN A 51 3.04 -14.60 3.27
CA GLN A 51 2.17 -15.75 3.10
C GLN A 51 0.82 -15.32 2.52
N ARG A 52 0.25 -14.23 3.02
CA ARG A 52 -1.03 -13.73 2.52
C ARG A 52 -0.93 -13.34 1.04
N GLU A 53 0.11 -12.63 0.66
CA GLU A 53 0.30 -12.23 -0.73
C GLU A 53 0.50 -13.44 -1.65
N SER A 54 1.19 -14.46 -1.15
CA SER A 54 1.38 -15.69 -1.91
C SER A 54 0.07 -16.40 -2.20
N SER A 55 -0.84 -16.40 -1.23
CA SER A 55 -2.13 -17.10 -1.36
C SER A 55 -3.20 -16.25 -2.05
N PHE A 56 -3.19 -14.94 -1.80
CA PHE A 56 -4.19 -14.00 -2.30
C PHE A 56 -3.49 -12.75 -2.84
N PRO A 57 -2.99 -12.82 -4.09
CA PRO A 57 -2.25 -11.67 -4.65
C PRO A 57 -3.15 -10.45 -4.84
N THR A 58 -2.52 -9.27 -4.87
CA THR A 58 -3.25 -8.01 -4.74
C THR A 58 -2.99 -7.00 -5.85
N ALA A 59 -2.31 -7.36 -6.94
CA ALA A 59 -2.15 -6.42 -8.04
C ALA A 59 -3.44 -6.28 -8.82
N LEU A 60 -3.76 -5.04 -9.17
CA LEU A 60 -4.97 -4.68 -9.93
C LEU A 60 -4.55 -4.15 -11.29
N PRO A 61 -5.21 -4.61 -12.38
CA PRO A 61 -4.86 -4.16 -13.73
C PRO A 61 -5.41 -2.76 -14.03
N THR A 62 -5.05 -1.81 -13.19
CA THR A 62 -5.48 -0.41 -13.35
C THR A 62 -4.68 0.27 -14.46
N GLU A 63 -5.22 1.37 -15.02
CA GLU A 63 -4.59 2.10 -16.08
C GLU A 63 -4.61 3.59 -15.77
N PRO A 64 -3.55 4.33 -16.18
CA PRO A 64 -2.42 3.88 -16.98
C PRO A 64 -1.32 3.17 -16.19
N TYR A 65 -1.44 3.09 -14.89
CA TYR A 65 -0.45 2.48 -14.01
C TYR A 65 -1.09 1.39 -13.16
N VAL A 66 -0.33 0.33 -12.92
CA VAL A 66 -0.80 -0.81 -12.14
C VAL A 66 -0.55 -0.57 -10.65
N VAL A 67 -1.53 -0.86 -9.84
CA VAL A 67 -1.49 -0.68 -8.37
C VAL A 67 -1.60 -2.03 -7.69
N ALA A 68 -0.74 -2.27 -6.70
CA ALA A 68 -0.88 -3.41 -5.79
C ALA A 68 -1.26 -2.89 -4.40
N MET A 69 -2.07 -3.67 -3.66
CA MET A 69 -2.46 -3.26 -2.32
C MET A 69 -2.38 -4.41 -1.33
N PRO A 70 -1.15 -4.84 -1.02
CA PRO A 70 -0.95 -5.93 -0.06
C PRO A 70 -1.42 -5.55 1.34
N HIS A 71 -1.98 -6.53 2.03
CA HIS A 71 -2.41 -6.39 3.42
C HIS A 71 -2.54 -7.77 4.04
N THR A 72 -2.59 -7.82 5.37
CA THR A 72 -2.75 -9.07 6.09
C THR A 72 -3.70 -8.88 7.26
N ASP A 73 -3.88 -9.92 8.08
CA ASP A 73 -4.85 -9.89 9.17
C ASP A 73 -4.48 -8.85 10.22
N VAL A 74 -5.51 -8.34 10.90
CA VAL A 74 -5.39 -7.22 11.84
C VAL A 74 -4.52 -7.54 13.06
N GLU A 75 -4.38 -8.82 13.41
CA GLU A 75 -3.62 -9.22 14.61
C GLU A 75 -2.12 -8.90 14.49
N HIS A 76 -1.62 -8.66 13.28
CA HIS A 76 -0.20 -8.37 13.05
C HIS A 76 0.09 -6.87 13.02
N VAL A 77 -0.94 -6.04 13.16
CA VAL A 77 -0.84 -4.58 13.05
C VAL A 77 -1.13 -3.95 14.41
N ILE A 78 -0.25 -3.06 14.85
CA ILE A 78 -0.41 -2.34 16.10
C ILE A 78 -1.14 -1.02 15.86
N ARG A 79 -0.72 -0.31 14.83
CA ARG A 79 -1.18 1.04 14.51
C ARG A 79 -1.54 1.09 13.03
N PRO A 80 -2.73 1.56 12.65
CA PRO A 80 -3.13 1.54 11.24
C PRO A 80 -2.26 2.46 10.41
N PHE A 81 -2.01 2.07 9.16
CA PHE A 81 -1.15 2.83 8.26
C PHE A 81 -1.46 2.49 6.80
N ILE A 82 -1.05 3.40 5.93
CA ILE A 82 -0.94 3.16 4.49
C ILE A 82 0.47 3.58 4.09
N PHE A 83 1.27 2.63 3.66
CA PHE A 83 2.65 2.86 3.22
C PHE A 83 2.63 2.90 1.69
N PHE A 84 2.84 4.08 1.12
CA PHE A 84 2.83 4.25 -0.32
C PHE A 84 4.24 4.10 -0.89
N THR A 85 4.36 3.33 -1.97
CA THR A 85 5.61 3.18 -2.69
C THR A 85 5.38 3.40 -4.18
N ARG A 86 6.23 4.24 -4.79
CA ARG A 86 6.32 4.34 -6.23
C ARG A 86 7.61 3.66 -6.67
N ALA A 87 7.48 2.61 -7.48
CA ALA A 87 8.64 1.89 -7.97
C ALA A 87 9.42 2.75 -8.95
N LYS A 88 10.73 2.57 -9.00
CA LYS A 88 11.57 3.27 -9.98
C LYS A 88 11.22 2.82 -11.39
N GLY A 89 11.00 1.55 -11.57
CA GLY A 89 10.44 0.99 -12.79
C GLY A 89 9.12 0.34 -12.46
N THR A 90 9.12 -0.97 -12.43
CA THR A 90 7.96 -1.75 -12.01
C THR A 90 8.43 -2.92 -11.15
N ILE A 91 7.50 -3.44 -10.34
CA ILE A 91 7.73 -4.62 -9.51
C ILE A 91 6.83 -5.72 -10.01
N PRO A 92 7.35 -6.92 -10.35
CA PRO A 92 6.47 -8.04 -10.71
C PRO A 92 5.53 -8.34 -9.54
N TRP A 93 4.23 -8.43 -9.82
CA TRP A 93 3.22 -8.62 -8.79
C TRP A 93 2.07 -9.43 -9.37
N ARG A 94 1.71 -10.53 -8.71
CA ARG A 94 0.63 -11.37 -9.25
C ARG A 94 -0.71 -10.69 -9.11
N GLU A 95 -1.56 -10.93 -10.10
CA GLU A 95 -2.86 -10.27 -10.20
C GLU A 95 -3.86 -10.86 -9.23
N MET A 96 -4.68 -9.99 -8.63
CA MET A 96 -5.77 -10.39 -7.74
C MET A 96 -6.73 -11.34 -8.46
N ALA A 97 -7.04 -12.46 -7.81
CA ALA A 97 -7.94 -13.48 -8.32
C ALA A 97 -7.43 -14.17 -9.61
N ASN A 98 -6.15 -14.02 -9.94
CA ASN A 98 -5.55 -14.66 -11.10
C ASN A 98 -4.07 -14.93 -10.83
N ASN A 99 -3.79 -15.98 -10.04
CA ASN A 99 -2.44 -16.26 -9.53
C ASN A 99 -1.41 -16.53 -10.62
N ASP A 100 -1.85 -16.96 -11.80
CA ASP A 100 -0.93 -17.29 -12.89
C ASP A 100 -0.54 -16.09 -13.72
N HIS A 101 -1.15 -14.94 -13.47
CA HIS A 101 -0.89 -13.73 -14.25
C HIS A 101 -0.09 -12.73 -13.45
N VAL A 102 1.07 -12.34 -13.97
CA VAL A 102 1.96 -11.39 -13.31
C VAL A 102 1.83 -10.04 -14.00
N LEU A 103 1.48 -9.03 -13.21
CA LEU A 103 1.43 -7.65 -13.65
C LEU A 103 2.72 -6.95 -13.27
N LYS A 104 2.91 -5.74 -13.79
CA LYS A 104 4.07 -4.89 -13.48
C LYS A 104 3.57 -3.70 -12.67
N ALA A 105 3.72 -3.78 -11.35
CA ALA A 105 3.18 -2.76 -10.45
C ALA A 105 4.04 -1.50 -10.47
N ASN A 106 3.40 -0.37 -10.66
CA ASN A 106 4.02 0.95 -10.57
C ASN A 106 3.92 1.52 -9.16
N PHE A 107 2.80 1.28 -8.50
CA PHE A 107 2.53 1.77 -7.14
C PHE A 107 2.14 0.62 -6.23
N VAL A 108 2.59 0.68 -4.98
CA VAL A 108 2.19 -0.28 -3.96
C VAL A 108 1.62 0.48 -2.78
N PHE A 109 0.39 0.15 -2.41
CA PHE A 109 -0.25 0.64 -1.19
C PHE A 109 -0.25 -0.50 -0.18
N LEU A 110 0.77 -0.51 0.68
CA LEU A 110 0.86 -1.52 1.73
C LEU A 110 -0.01 -1.06 2.90
N LEU A 111 -1.03 -1.84 3.21
CA LEU A 111 -2.08 -1.44 4.13
C LEU A 111 -1.98 -2.17 5.46
N GLY A 112 -2.16 -1.45 6.54
CA GLY A 112 -2.23 -2.02 7.88
C GLY A 112 -3.53 -1.64 8.53
N PHE A 113 -4.33 -2.64 8.86
CA PHE A 113 -5.60 -2.46 9.58
C PHE A 113 -5.46 -3.08 10.97
N ASN A 114 -5.93 -2.38 11.99
CA ASN A 114 -5.95 -2.93 13.35
C ASN A 114 -7.36 -3.20 13.87
N GLN A 115 -8.38 -3.00 13.04
CA GLN A 115 -9.77 -3.30 13.37
C GLN A 115 -10.44 -3.97 12.18
N LYS A 116 -11.21 -5.02 12.43
CA LYS A 116 -11.83 -5.79 11.37
C LYS A 116 -12.92 -5.02 10.62
N ASP A 117 -13.64 -4.14 11.30
CA ASP A 117 -14.86 -3.57 10.74
C ASP A 117 -14.65 -2.35 9.86
N GLY A 118 -13.50 -1.71 9.93
CA GLY A 118 -13.28 -0.45 9.22
C GLY A 118 -12.66 -0.58 7.85
N HIS A 119 -12.06 -1.73 7.53
CA HIS A 119 -11.21 -1.79 6.34
C HIS A 119 -11.99 -1.98 5.02
N ILE A 120 -13.23 -2.47 5.07
CA ILE A 120 -14.02 -2.65 3.85
C ILE A 120 -14.29 -1.29 3.19
N ASP A 121 -14.70 -0.31 4.00
CA ASP A 121 -14.96 1.04 3.48
C ASP A 121 -13.68 1.66 2.91
N LEU A 122 -12.56 1.48 3.59
CA LEU A 122 -11.28 2.00 3.12
C LEU A 122 -10.89 1.36 1.80
N LEU A 123 -11.02 0.05 1.69
CA LEU A 123 -10.68 -0.64 0.45
C LEU A 123 -11.52 -0.15 -0.72
N GLN A 124 -12.83 0.08 -0.49
CA GLN A 124 -13.70 0.61 -1.53
C GLN A 124 -13.29 2.02 -1.95
N LYS A 125 -12.94 2.86 -0.99
CA LYS A 125 -12.47 4.22 -1.29
C LYS A 125 -11.17 4.20 -2.10
N LEU A 126 -10.23 3.35 -1.71
CA LEU A 126 -8.98 3.21 -2.43
C LEU A 126 -9.22 2.72 -3.86
N MET A 127 -10.05 1.70 -4.02
CA MET A 127 -10.32 1.17 -5.35
C MET A 127 -11.01 2.20 -6.24
N SER A 128 -11.86 3.03 -5.69
CA SER A 128 -12.48 4.14 -6.44
C SER A 128 -11.43 5.13 -6.93
N CYS A 129 -10.42 5.40 -6.12
CA CYS A 129 -9.32 6.29 -6.51
C CYS A 129 -8.44 5.65 -7.58
N PHE A 130 -8.24 4.34 -7.52
CA PHE A 130 -7.35 3.64 -8.45
C PHE A 130 -7.91 3.56 -9.87
N VAL A 131 -9.22 3.71 -10.05
CA VAL A 131 -9.80 3.78 -11.41
C VAL A 131 -9.79 5.21 -11.95
N ASN A 132 -9.33 6.17 -11.19
CA ASN A 132 -9.20 7.56 -11.63
C ASN A 132 -7.82 7.74 -12.26
N SER A 133 -7.77 7.75 -13.59
CA SER A 133 -6.50 7.84 -14.31
C SER A 133 -5.75 9.13 -14.03
N ARG A 134 -6.47 10.23 -13.80
CA ARG A 134 -5.84 11.52 -13.49
C ARG A 134 -5.10 11.44 -12.16
N PHE A 135 -5.70 10.82 -11.15
CA PHE A 135 -5.07 10.65 -9.85
C PHE A 135 -3.78 9.83 -9.97
N LEU A 136 -3.82 8.73 -10.72
CA LEU A 136 -2.64 7.90 -10.92
C LEU A 136 -1.54 8.65 -11.68
N GLU A 137 -1.92 9.46 -12.68
CA GLU A 137 -0.95 10.28 -13.40
C GLU A 137 -0.29 11.30 -12.46
N GLU A 138 -1.06 11.91 -11.58
CA GLU A 138 -0.52 12.87 -10.63
C GLU A 138 0.46 12.20 -9.66
N LEU A 139 0.14 10.99 -9.19
CA LEU A 139 1.06 10.23 -8.34
C LEU A 139 2.36 9.88 -9.07
N TYR A 140 2.24 9.55 -10.36
CA TYR A 140 3.41 9.18 -11.15
C TYR A 140 4.36 10.35 -11.38
N HIS A 141 3.81 11.55 -11.53
CA HIS A 141 4.61 12.74 -11.86
C HIS A 141 5.01 13.57 -10.64
N ALA A 142 4.49 13.29 -9.46
CA ALA A 142 4.87 14.02 -8.24
C ALA A 142 6.37 13.84 -7.97
N LYS A 143 7.02 14.89 -7.48
CA LYS A 143 8.47 14.90 -7.34
C LYS A 143 8.96 14.71 -5.91
N THR A 144 8.11 14.95 -4.93
CA THR A 144 8.51 14.88 -3.52
C THR A 144 7.52 14.06 -2.72
N GLU A 145 7.98 13.57 -1.59
CA GLU A 145 7.12 12.86 -0.64
C GLU A 145 5.98 13.74 -0.15
N HIS A 146 6.25 15.03 0.03
CA HIS A 146 5.21 15.96 0.47
C HIS A 146 4.11 16.12 -0.58
N GLU A 147 4.48 16.19 -1.86
CA GLU A 147 3.49 16.24 -2.96
C GLU A 147 2.62 14.99 -2.95
N ILE A 148 3.23 13.82 -2.80
CA ILE A 148 2.50 12.56 -2.70
C ILE A 148 1.54 12.59 -1.50
N PHE A 149 2.05 13.00 -0.34
CA PHE A 149 1.23 13.06 0.87
C PHE A 149 0.00 13.95 0.67
N THR A 150 0.19 15.11 0.04
CA THR A 150 -0.90 16.03 -0.25
C THR A 150 -1.91 15.40 -1.21
N LEU A 151 -1.42 14.74 -2.26
CA LEU A 151 -2.32 14.06 -3.22
C LEU A 151 -3.13 12.96 -2.54
N LEU A 152 -2.49 12.16 -1.71
CA LEU A 152 -3.18 11.06 -1.04
C LEU A 152 -4.24 11.57 -0.07
N THR A 153 -3.90 12.55 0.76
CA THR A 153 -4.83 13.07 1.76
C THR A 153 -5.95 13.90 1.15
N SER A 154 -5.72 14.53 0.00
CA SER A 154 -6.74 15.32 -0.68
C SER A 154 -7.73 14.45 -1.44
N ASN A 155 -7.30 13.31 -1.96
CA ASN A 155 -8.13 12.46 -2.81
C ASN A 155 -8.76 11.29 -2.07
N ILE A 156 -8.18 10.87 -0.97
CA ILE A 156 -8.66 9.72 -0.20
C ILE A 156 -9.10 10.21 1.17
N ASN A 157 -10.41 10.33 1.32
CA ASN A 157 -11.03 10.78 2.58
C ASN A 157 -11.28 9.57 3.48
N LEU A 158 -10.64 9.56 4.62
CA LEU A 158 -10.78 8.47 5.59
C LEU A 158 -11.65 8.86 6.77
#